data_40a90f8b520875bffe5945a4ef87a246
#
_entry.id   40a90f8b520875bffe5945a4ef87a246
#
_cell.length_a   1.000
_cell.length_b   1.000
_cell.length_c   1.000
_cell.angle_alpha   90.00
_cell.angle_beta   90.00
_cell.angle_gamma   90.00
#
_symmetry.space_group_name_H-M   'P 1'
#
loop_
_entity.id
_entity.type
_entity.pdbx_description
1 polymer ?
#
loop_
_entity_poly.entity_id
_entity_poly.type
_entity_poly.pdbx_seq_one_letter_code
_entity_poly.pdbx_strand_id
1 'polypeptide(L)'
;MKRLLLVAGLLISLTACAMSPSMSTPPRLPYPAWYVGLAAPQHMEVWVETVDVIDQRGLRFFRVHGGVASYTGQPEGWGNGAGKSKPINNVDLPDRIFLRWQSLVEPQAYKISIQIPKWVRDQMIKPEQAFCLWAGKWEEDYRDAITLGMAPGGIVKVWVGGSCLGYKEVGRFQAEVEPRGPYLNNKGLYYRAPNPAALAWIDQHGIPYGSW
;
A
#
# COMPACT_ATOMS: atom_id res chain seq x y z
N MET A 1 -83.44 -12.32 7.02
CA MET A 1 -82.56 -11.84 5.95
C MET A 1 -81.15 -11.64 6.52
N LYS A 2 -80.29 -12.64 6.34
CA LYS A 2 -78.92 -12.65 6.86
C LYS A 2 -77.98 -12.17 5.75
N ARG A 3 -77.29 -11.08 5.98
CA ARG A 3 -76.25 -10.57 5.05
C ARG A 3 -74.89 -11.23 5.41
N LEU A 4 -74.38 -12.02 4.48
CA LEU A 4 -73.03 -12.62 4.53
C LEU A 4 -72.02 -11.61 4.02
N LEU A 5 -71.09 -11.17 4.87
CA LEU A 5 -69.96 -10.33 4.48
C LEU A 5 -68.79 -11.25 4.14
N LEU A 6 -68.42 -11.32 2.89
CA LEU A 6 -67.18 -11.97 2.40
C LEU A 6 -66.01 -10.98 2.61
N VAL A 7 -65.08 -11.37 3.51
CA VAL A 7 -63.78 -10.68 3.66
C VAL A 7 -62.77 -11.39 2.77
N ALA A 8 -62.42 -10.76 1.69
CA ALA A 8 -61.34 -11.19 0.78
C ALA A 8 -59.99 -10.78 1.40
N GLY A 9 -59.27 -11.72 1.96
CA GLY A 9 -57.88 -11.52 2.45
C GLY A 9 -56.89 -11.46 1.29
N LEU A 10 -56.30 -10.28 1.09
CA LEU A 10 -55.23 -10.05 0.14
C LEU A 10 -53.89 -10.51 0.76
N LEU A 11 -53.42 -11.72 0.38
CA LEU A 11 -52.09 -12.23 0.73
C LEU A 11 -51.05 -11.53 -0.15
N ILE A 12 -50.36 -10.53 0.41
CA ILE A 12 -49.21 -9.92 -0.21
C ILE A 12 -47.99 -10.78 0.13
N SER A 13 -47.56 -11.60 -0.83
CA SER A 13 -46.30 -12.37 -0.76
C SER A 13 -45.11 -11.41 -0.94
N LEU A 14 -44.47 -11.02 0.17
CA LEU A 14 -43.19 -10.35 0.18
C LEU A 14 -42.10 -11.35 -0.25
N THR A 15 -41.76 -11.37 -1.53
CA THR A 15 -40.54 -12.00 -2.02
C THR A 15 -39.36 -11.13 -1.60
N ALA A 16 -38.80 -11.39 -0.41
CA ALA A 16 -37.52 -10.83 0.00
C ALA A 16 -36.42 -11.50 -0.87
N CYS A 17 -35.92 -10.77 -1.86
CA CYS A 17 -34.66 -11.13 -2.52
C CYS A 17 -33.55 -11.06 -1.47
N ALA A 18 -33.23 -12.16 -0.83
CA ALA A 18 -32.02 -12.31 -0.06
C ALA A 18 -30.84 -12.26 -1.05
N MET A 19 -30.24 -11.07 -1.22
CA MET A 19 -28.92 -10.96 -1.85
C MET A 19 -27.95 -11.63 -0.91
N SER A 20 -27.65 -12.90 -1.14
CA SER A 20 -26.51 -13.55 -0.52
C SER A 20 -25.26 -12.74 -0.89
N PRO A 21 -24.42 -12.31 0.08
CA PRO A 21 -23.16 -11.70 -0.24
C PRO A 21 -22.38 -12.70 -1.09
N SER A 22 -22.11 -12.38 -2.35
CA SER A 22 -21.27 -13.21 -3.20
C SER A 22 -19.90 -13.25 -2.52
N MET A 23 -19.57 -14.39 -1.92
CA MET A 23 -18.21 -14.63 -1.44
C MET A 23 -17.30 -14.54 -2.66
N SER A 24 -16.53 -13.47 -2.76
CA SER A 24 -15.59 -13.28 -3.86
C SER A 24 -14.63 -14.47 -3.87
N THR A 25 -14.54 -15.13 -5.00
CA THR A 25 -13.61 -16.25 -5.19
C THR A 25 -12.20 -15.80 -4.79
N PRO A 26 -11.47 -16.61 -4.00
CA PRO A 26 -10.07 -16.30 -3.65
C PRO A 26 -9.23 -16.06 -4.91
N PRO A 27 -8.23 -15.18 -4.86
CA PRO A 27 -7.34 -14.96 -5.99
C PRO A 27 -6.54 -16.24 -6.33
N ARG A 28 -6.27 -16.46 -7.60
CA ARG A 28 -5.43 -17.57 -8.08
C ARG A 28 -4.04 -17.03 -8.40
N LEU A 29 -3.22 -16.81 -7.38
CA LEU A 29 -1.83 -16.41 -7.52
C LEU A 29 -0.91 -17.64 -7.46
N PRO A 30 0.28 -17.60 -8.06
CA PRO A 30 1.26 -18.70 -8.00
C PRO A 30 1.94 -18.82 -6.62
N TYR A 31 1.64 -17.92 -5.70
CA TYR A 31 2.15 -17.87 -4.33
C TYR A 31 1.01 -17.55 -3.34
N PRO A 32 1.17 -17.87 -2.06
CA PRO A 32 0.08 -17.72 -1.06
C PRO A 32 -0.25 -16.27 -0.73
N ALA A 33 0.73 -15.36 -0.86
CA ALA A 33 0.58 -13.92 -0.60
C ALA A 33 1.56 -13.13 -1.45
N TRP A 34 1.20 -11.91 -1.80
CA TRP A 34 2.14 -10.91 -2.26
C TRP A 34 2.45 -9.93 -1.12
N TYR A 35 3.47 -9.09 -1.28
CA TYR A 35 3.97 -8.26 -0.19
C TYR A 35 3.88 -6.78 -0.54
N VAL A 36 3.56 -5.95 0.47
CA VAL A 36 3.75 -4.50 0.41
C VAL A 36 4.95 -4.12 1.27
N GLY A 37 5.93 -3.48 0.68
CA GLY A 37 7.09 -2.91 1.34
C GLY A 37 6.93 -1.39 1.56
N LEU A 38 7.44 -0.89 2.69
CA LEU A 38 7.49 0.54 3.01
C LEU A 38 8.94 0.95 3.22
N ALA A 39 9.39 1.97 2.51
CA ALA A 39 10.77 2.47 2.54
C ALA A 39 10.80 4.00 2.61
N ALA A 40 11.88 4.53 3.20
CA ALA A 40 12.22 5.95 3.18
C ALA A 40 13.74 6.11 3.02
N PRO A 41 14.26 7.20 2.47
CA PRO A 41 15.69 7.49 2.52
C PRO A 41 16.18 7.61 3.96
N GLN A 42 17.45 7.36 4.20
CA GLN A 42 18.04 7.48 5.54
C GLN A 42 17.84 8.90 6.08
N HIS A 43 17.50 9.02 7.35
CA HIS A 43 17.16 10.27 8.06
C HIS A 43 15.88 10.99 7.55
N MET A 44 15.23 10.46 6.50
CA MET A 44 13.98 11.05 5.95
C MET A 44 12.76 10.24 6.40
N GLU A 45 12.60 10.12 7.70
CA GLU A 45 11.62 9.25 8.33
C GLU A 45 10.18 9.62 7.97
N VAL A 46 9.37 8.60 7.81
CA VAL A 46 7.93 8.74 7.58
C VAL A 46 7.13 7.80 8.48
N TRP A 47 5.94 8.25 8.84
CA TRP A 47 4.91 7.42 9.45
C TRP A 47 3.77 7.20 8.46
N VAL A 48 3.65 5.98 7.98
CA VAL A 48 2.56 5.60 7.08
C VAL A 48 1.30 5.35 7.90
N GLU A 49 0.26 6.11 7.64
CA GLU A 49 -1.02 6.03 8.34
C GLU A 49 -1.89 4.91 7.78
N THR A 50 -1.88 4.76 6.47
CA THR A 50 -2.57 3.68 5.77
C THR A 50 -1.97 3.42 4.41
N VAL A 51 -1.99 2.14 4.04
CA VAL A 51 -1.92 1.67 2.66
C VAL A 51 -3.22 0.93 2.41
N ASP A 52 -4.00 1.39 1.44
CA ASP A 52 -5.22 0.74 1.03
C ASP A 52 -5.06 0.23 -0.40
N VAL A 53 -5.68 -0.89 -0.71
CA VAL A 53 -5.56 -1.55 -2.01
C VAL A 53 -6.95 -1.71 -2.63
N ILE A 54 -7.05 -1.40 -3.91
CA ILE A 54 -8.11 -1.92 -4.78
C ILE A 54 -7.43 -2.96 -5.66
N ASP A 55 -7.88 -4.20 -5.56
CA ASP A 55 -7.33 -5.28 -6.38
C ASP A 55 -7.94 -5.32 -7.78
N GLN A 56 -7.39 -6.16 -8.67
CA GLN A 56 -7.85 -6.25 -10.06
C GLN A 56 -9.28 -6.78 -10.21
N ARG A 57 -9.90 -7.28 -9.12
CA ARG A 57 -11.33 -7.65 -9.05
C ARG A 57 -12.21 -6.45 -8.66
N GLY A 58 -11.61 -5.29 -8.35
CA GLY A 58 -12.28 -4.09 -7.85
C GLY A 58 -12.63 -4.13 -6.36
N LEU A 59 -12.15 -5.14 -5.61
CA LEU A 59 -12.37 -5.24 -4.18
C LEU A 59 -11.43 -4.29 -3.43
N ARG A 60 -11.96 -3.67 -2.37
CA ARG A 60 -11.23 -2.68 -1.56
C ARG A 60 -10.79 -3.29 -0.24
N PHE A 61 -9.51 -3.10 0.08
CA PHE A 61 -8.88 -3.55 1.31
C PHE A 61 -8.21 -2.37 2.00
N PHE A 62 -8.64 -2.08 3.22
CA PHE A 62 -8.17 -0.93 3.97
C PHE A 62 -7.09 -1.33 4.95
N ARG A 63 -6.10 -0.45 5.16
CA ARG A 63 -5.02 -0.60 6.13
C ARG A 63 -4.26 -1.92 6.00
N VAL A 64 -3.99 -2.34 4.76
CA VAL A 64 -3.22 -3.55 4.50
C VAL A 64 -1.81 -3.45 5.07
N HIS A 65 -1.25 -2.21 5.13
CA HIS A 65 0.02 -1.89 5.79
C HIS A 65 -0.01 -0.50 6.42
N GLY A 66 1.00 -0.19 7.25
CA GLY A 66 1.21 1.10 7.88
C GLY A 66 2.31 1.04 8.94
N GLY A 67 2.58 2.18 9.57
CA GLY A 67 3.62 2.35 10.58
C GLY A 67 4.88 3.01 10.06
N VAL A 68 5.99 2.84 10.76
CA VAL A 68 7.29 3.40 10.35
C VAL A 68 7.84 2.64 9.15
N ALA A 69 8.23 3.37 8.10
CA ALA A 69 8.97 2.80 6.98
C ALA A 69 10.41 2.45 7.40
N SER A 70 10.99 1.41 6.80
CA SER A 70 12.41 1.12 6.97
C SER A 70 13.27 2.05 6.12
N TYR A 71 14.47 2.31 6.59
CA TYR A 71 15.43 3.06 5.80
C TYR A 71 15.98 2.25 4.65
N THR A 72 16.22 2.90 3.52
CA THR A 72 16.88 2.31 2.38
C THR A 72 17.79 3.35 1.73
N GLY A 73 19.02 2.95 1.41
CA GLY A 73 20.00 3.82 0.75
C GLY A 73 20.64 4.84 1.66
N GLN A 74 20.99 5.96 1.06
CA GLN A 74 21.64 7.12 1.67
C GLN A 74 20.60 8.22 1.92
N PRO A 75 20.94 9.27 2.67
CA PRO A 75 20.09 10.45 2.83
C PRO A 75 19.73 11.08 1.48
N GLU A 76 20.66 11.07 0.55
CA GLU A 76 20.49 11.54 -0.82
C GLU A 76 20.25 10.37 -1.77
N GLY A 77 19.03 10.23 -2.25
CA GLY A 77 18.65 9.18 -3.19
C GLY A 77 18.01 7.95 -2.54
N TRP A 78 17.92 6.89 -3.34
CA TRP A 78 17.28 5.63 -2.97
C TRP A 78 18.27 4.48 -3.00
N GLY A 79 18.12 3.55 -2.06
CA GLY A 79 18.79 2.26 -2.14
C GLY A 79 18.10 1.30 -3.13
N ASN A 80 18.27 0.02 -2.89
CA ASN A 80 17.53 -1.02 -3.57
C ASN A 80 16.05 -0.98 -3.14
N GLY A 81 15.10 -1.21 -3.91
CA GLY A 81 13.67 -1.13 -3.57
C GLY A 81 13.17 -2.03 -2.42
N ALA A 82 14.08 -2.54 -1.57
CA ALA A 82 13.72 -3.29 -0.38
C ALA A 82 13.14 -2.37 0.70
N GLY A 83 12.12 -2.83 1.40
CA GLY A 83 11.46 -2.09 2.45
C GLY A 83 10.89 -3.00 3.53
N LYS A 84 10.34 -2.42 4.59
CA LYS A 84 9.62 -3.16 5.62
C LYS A 84 8.39 -3.81 5.02
N SER A 85 8.47 -5.11 4.73
CA SER A 85 7.45 -5.85 4.01
C SER A 85 6.43 -6.50 4.93
N LYS A 86 5.19 -6.58 4.44
CA LYS A 86 4.08 -7.29 5.07
C LYS A 86 3.35 -8.13 4.03
N PRO A 87 3.04 -9.41 4.31
CA PRO A 87 2.26 -10.25 3.41
C PRO A 87 0.79 -9.78 3.34
N ILE A 88 0.24 -9.82 2.15
CA ILE A 88 -1.15 -9.49 1.85
C ILE A 88 -1.85 -10.76 1.38
N ASN A 89 -2.63 -11.35 2.29
CA ASN A 89 -3.30 -12.62 2.05
C ASN A 89 -4.70 -12.40 1.51
N ASN A 90 -5.16 -13.30 0.61
CA ASN A 90 -6.52 -13.30 0.03
C ASN A 90 -6.89 -12.02 -0.75
N VAL A 91 -5.91 -11.23 -1.09
CA VAL A 91 -6.04 -10.03 -1.94
C VAL A 91 -5.39 -10.32 -3.27
N ASP A 92 -6.11 -10.08 -4.35
CA ASP A 92 -5.56 -10.21 -5.70
C ASP A 92 -4.55 -9.10 -6.00
N LEU A 93 -3.85 -9.19 -7.12
CA LEU A 93 -2.85 -8.19 -7.49
C LEU A 93 -3.47 -6.79 -7.55
N PRO A 94 -2.73 -5.76 -7.12
CA PRO A 94 -3.29 -4.43 -6.99
C PRO A 94 -3.53 -3.79 -8.37
N ASP A 95 -4.72 -3.24 -8.54
CA ASP A 95 -5.03 -2.31 -9.61
C ASP A 95 -4.69 -0.89 -9.19
N ARG A 96 -4.98 -0.55 -7.94
CA ARG A 96 -4.70 0.75 -7.36
C ARG A 96 -4.24 0.65 -5.91
N ILE A 97 -3.26 1.46 -5.54
CA ILE A 97 -2.80 1.60 -4.17
C ILE A 97 -3.04 3.05 -3.72
N PHE A 98 -3.78 3.23 -2.63
CA PHE A 98 -3.87 4.50 -1.94
C PHE A 98 -2.87 4.50 -0.78
N LEU A 99 -2.12 5.60 -0.65
CA LEU A 99 -1.12 5.80 0.37
C LEU A 99 -1.35 7.14 1.05
N ARG A 100 -1.30 7.13 2.38
CA ARG A 100 -1.30 8.35 3.20
C ARG A 100 -0.25 8.22 4.29
N TRP A 101 0.56 9.26 4.44
CA TRP A 101 1.65 9.27 5.42
C TRP A 101 1.91 10.68 5.94
N GLN A 102 2.59 10.72 7.06
CA GLN A 102 3.17 11.94 7.61
C GLN A 102 4.69 11.88 7.43
N SER A 103 5.28 12.93 6.87
CA SER A 103 6.72 13.17 6.96
C SER A 103 7.06 13.51 8.41
N LEU A 104 8.13 12.92 8.95
CA LEU A 104 8.58 13.22 10.31
C LEU A 104 9.67 14.29 10.33
N VAL A 105 10.15 14.69 9.17
CA VAL A 105 11.21 15.69 9.00
C VAL A 105 10.70 17.01 8.37
N GLU A 106 9.45 16.98 7.91
CA GLU A 106 8.73 18.16 7.44
C GLU A 106 7.41 18.26 8.22
N PRO A 107 6.85 19.43 8.46
CA PRO A 107 5.55 19.57 9.09
C PRO A 107 4.42 19.31 8.07
N GLN A 108 4.49 18.18 7.35
CA GLN A 108 3.58 17.86 6.25
C GLN A 108 3.05 16.42 6.35
N ALA A 109 1.78 16.26 6.00
CA ALA A 109 1.19 14.97 5.66
C ALA A 109 0.86 14.95 4.16
N TYR A 110 0.97 13.78 3.55
CA TYR A 110 0.78 13.57 2.12
C TYR A 110 -0.19 12.43 1.86
N LYS A 111 -0.82 12.46 0.70
CA LYS A 111 -1.65 11.39 0.18
C LYS A 111 -1.49 11.25 -1.32
N ILE A 112 -1.66 10.03 -1.81
CA ILE A 112 -1.67 9.73 -3.24
C ILE A 112 -2.48 8.47 -3.53
N SER A 113 -3.04 8.41 -4.73
CA SER A 113 -3.63 7.19 -5.28
C SER A 113 -2.88 6.82 -6.56
N ILE A 114 -2.22 5.68 -6.55
CA ILE A 114 -1.35 5.23 -7.64
C ILE A 114 -2.04 4.09 -8.38
N GLN A 115 -2.27 4.27 -9.67
CA GLN A 115 -2.70 3.21 -10.57
C GLN A 115 -1.50 2.31 -10.86
N ILE A 116 -1.61 1.01 -10.56
CA ILE A 116 -0.55 0.04 -10.84
C ILE A 116 -0.70 -0.43 -12.28
N PRO A 117 0.31 -0.20 -13.14
CA PRO A 117 0.23 -0.61 -14.53
C PRO A 117 0.06 -2.12 -14.70
N LYS A 118 -0.65 -2.52 -15.75
CA LYS A 118 -0.88 -3.94 -16.03
C LYS A 118 0.43 -4.74 -16.15
N TRP A 119 1.47 -4.17 -16.74
CA TRP A 119 2.75 -4.85 -16.89
C TRP A 119 3.39 -5.26 -15.55
N VAL A 120 3.13 -4.49 -14.48
CA VAL A 120 3.60 -4.85 -13.13
C VAL A 120 2.93 -6.13 -12.66
N ARG A 121 1.61 -6.22 -12.79
CA ARG A 121 0.85 -7.43 -12.44
C ARG A 121 1.28 -8.63 -13.28
N ASP A 122 1.53 -8.42 -14.58
CA ASP A 122 2.05 -9.46 -15.46
C ASP A 122 3.44 -9.98 -15.01
N GLN A 123 4.31 -9.07 -14.54
CA GLN A 123 5.61 -9.45 -13.98
C GLN A 123 5.47 -10.20 -12.65
N MET A 124 4.50 -9.84 -11.83
CA MET A 124 4.29 -10.47 -10.53
C MET A 124 3.90 -11.95 -10.63
N ILE A 125 3.19 -12.36 -11.67
CA ILE A 125 2.77 -13.77 -11.87
C ILE A 125 3.72 -14.55 -12.78
N LYS A 126 4.77 -13.90 -13.30
CA LYS A 126 5.73 -14.54 -14.20
C LYS A 126 6.88 -15.14 -13.41
N PRO A 127 7.12 -16.47 -13.50
CA PRO A 127 8.29 -17.06 -12.87
C PRO A 127 9.56 -16.62 -13.60
N GLU A 128 10.62 -16.40 -12.82
CA GLU A 128 11.96 -16.08 -13.32
C GLU A 128 12.98 -16.95 -12.58
N GLN A 129 13.99 -17.48 -13.32
CA GLN A 129 15.11 -18.17 -12.70
C GLN A 129 16.09 -17.16 -12.12
N ALA A 130 16.43 -17.31 -10.84
CA ALA A 130 17.36 -16.44 -10.15
C ALA A 130 18.32 -17.23 -9.26
N PHE A 131 19.53 -16.71 -9.12
CA PHE A 131 20.45 -17.22 -8.08
C PHE A 131 20.08 -16.57 -6.74
N CYS A 132 19.56 -17.38 -5.85
CA CYS A 132 19.13 -16.92 -4.55
C CYS A 132 20.31 -16.91 -3.56
N LEU A 133 20.83 -15.72 -3.28
CA LEU A 133 22.05 -15.56 -2.45
C LEU A 133 21.93 -16.20 -1.07
N TRP A 134 20.77 -16.08 -0.42
CA TRP A 134 20.58 -16.66 0.91
C TRP A 134 20.45 -18.19 0.89
N ALA A 135 19.97 -18.77 -0.24
CA ALA A 135 19.86 -20.23 -0.43
C ALA A 135 21.10 -20.83 -1.08
N GLY A 136 21.98 -20.02 -1.70
CA GLY A 136 23.19 -20.44 -2.39
C GLY A 136 22.94 -21.27 -3.67
N LYS A 137 21.78 -21.13 -4.29
CA LYS A 137 21.37 -21.94 -5.45
C LYS A 137 20.49 -21.17 -6.44
N TRP A 138 20.38 -21.70 -7.66
CA TRP A 138 19.40 -21.27 -8.62
C TRP A 138 18.03 -21.85 -8.29
N GLU A 139 16.99 -21.00 -8.29
CA GLU A 139 15.62 -21.44 -8.11
C GLU A 139 14.65 -20.52 -8.87
N GLU A 140 13.45 -21.04 -9.09
CA GLU A 140 12.36 -20.26 -9.65
C GLU A 140 11.78 -19.36 -8.56
N ASP A 141 11.66 -18.08 -8.86
CA ASP A 141 11.10 -17.07 -7.95
C ASP A 141 10.16 -16.12 -8.68
N TYR A 142 9.38 -15.37 -7.94
CA TYR A 142 8.40 -14.40 -8.45
C TYR A 142 8.71 -13.00 -7.93
N ARG A 143 8.30 -11.97 -8.69
CA ARG A 143 8.30 -10.60 -8.19
C ARG A 143 7.03 -10.35 -7.39
N ASP A 144 6.93 -10.96 -6.25
CA ASP A 144 5.74 -10.98 -5.39
C ASP A 144 5.63 -9.78 -4.45
N ALA A 145 6.52 -8.78 -4.56
CA ALA A 145 6.55 -7.61 -3.70
C ALA A 145 6.41 -6.29 -4.47
N ILE A 146 5.60 -5.37 -3.95
CA ILE A 146 5.57 -3.96 -4.34
C ILE A 146 6.07 -3.13 -3.17
N THR A 147 7.12 -2.34 -3.39
CA THR A 147 7.66 -1.42 -2.38
C THR A 147 7.28 0.02 -2.72
N LEU A 148 6.80 0.72 -1.70
CA LEU A 148 6.46 2.14 -1.73
C LEU A 148 7.55 2.90 -0.96
N GLY A 149 8.36 3.66 -1.65
CA GLY A 149 9.33 4.56 -1.06
C GLY A 149 8.76 5.97 -0.96
N MET A 150 8.86 6.59 0.21
CA MET A 150 8.36 7.93 0.48
C MET A 150 9.50 8.83 0.91
N ALA A 151 9.57 10.02 0.32
CA ALA A 151 10.60 11.01 0.63
C ALA A 151 9.98 12.40 0.85
N PRO A 152 10.73 13.33 1.46
CA PRO A 152 10.33 14.72 1.61
C PRO A 152 9.91 15.37 0.31
N GLY A 153 9.07 16.40 0.39
CA GLY A 153 8.46 17.02 -0.78
C GLY A 153 7.32 16.21 -1.38
N GLY A 154 6.89 15.11 -0.73
CA GLY A 154 5.79 14.26 -1.21
C GLY A 154 6.18 13.35 -2.39
N ILE A 155 7.46 13.07 -2.56
CA ILE A 155 7.92 12.13 -3.61
C ILE A 155 7.61 10.70 -3.21
N VAL A 156 7.01 9.94 -4.15
CA VAL A 156 6.81 8.50 -4.01
C VAL A 156 7.49 7.78 -5.15
N LYS A 157 8.32 6.81 -4.83
CA LYS A 157 8.91 5.90 -5.79
C LYS A 157 8.38 4.49 -5.55
N VAL A 158 8.02 3.79 -6.61
CA VAL A 158 7.43 2.45 -6.54
C VAL A 158 8.33 1.47 -7.26
N TRP A 159 8.55 0.32 -6.63
CA TRP A 159 9.28 -0.81 -7.21
C TRP A 159 8.46 -2.08 -7.16
N VAL A 160 8.75 -2.98 -8.09
CA VAL A 160 8.32 -4.38 -8.05
C VAL A 160 9.53 -5.28 -7.96
N GLY A 161 9.52 -6.26 -7.06
CA GLY A 161 10.65 -7.15 -6.81
C GLY A 161 10.24 -8.43 -6.11
N GLY A 162 11.22 -9.27 -5.80
CA GLY A 162 11.06 -10.55 -5.12
C GLY A 162 12.28 -10.90 -4.28
N SER A 163 12.21 -11.98 -3.53
CA SER A 163 13.24 -12.38 -2.57
C SER A 163 14.59 -12.67 -3.21
N CYS A 164 14.59 -13.32 -4.38
CA CYS A 164 15.81 -13.66 -5.13
C CYS A 164 15.95 -12.83 -6.40
N LEU A 165 14.89 -12.11 -6.77
CA LEU A 165 14.84 -11.22 -7.93
C LEU A 165 15.05 -9.78 -7.46
N GLY A 166 15.97 -9.05 -8.08
CA GLY A 166 16.17 -7.63 -7.79
C GLY A 166 14.91 -6.79 -8.02
N TYR A 167 14.92 -5.56 -7.58
CA TYR A 167 13.81 -4.62 -7.73
C TYR A 167 13.89 -3.85 -9.03
N LYS A 168 12.73 -3.72 -9.72
CA LYS A 168 12.54 -2.89 -10.91
C LYS A 168 11.69 -1.68 -10.54
N GLU A 169 12.11 -0.50 -10.97
CA GLU A 169 11.32 0.71 -10.79
C GLU A 169 10.04 0.63 -11.63
N VAL A 170 8.91 0.89 -10.98
CA VAL A 170 7.60 1.02 -11.62
C VAL A 170 7.37 2.46 -12.06
N GLY A 171 7.76 3.40 -11.22
CA GLY A 171 7.64 4.81 -11.50
C GLY A 171 7.89 5.70 -10.28
N ARG A 172 7.92 7.00 -10.54
CA ARG A 172 8.06 8.07 -9.57
C ARG A 172 6.84 8.99 -9.67
N PHE A 173 6.30 9.36 -8.53
CA PHE A 173 5.03 10.08 -8.44
C PHE A 173 5.15 11.26 -7.46
N GLN A 174 4.37 12.30 -7.70
CA GLN A 174 4.21 13.44 -6.81
C GLN A 174 2.90 13.30 -6.04
N ALA A 175 2.98 13.23 -4.72
CA ALA A 175 1.83 13.22 -3.85
C ALA A 175 1.30 14.63 -3.58
N GLU A 176 0.03 14.69 -3.22
CA GLU A 176 -0.62 15.90 -2.76
C GLU A 176 -0.40 16.09 -1.26
N VAL A 177 -0.23 17.34 -0.83
CA VAL A 177 -0.28 17.68 0.59
C VAL A 177 -1.68 17.37 1.11
N GLU A 178 -1.78 16.68 2.25
CA GLU A 178 -3.05 16.49 2.94
C GLU A 178 -3.31 17.69 3.88
N PRO A 179 -4.21 18.59 3.52
CA PRO A 179 -4.39 19.85 4.26
C PRO A 179 -4.92 19.66 5.68
N ARG A 180 -5.52 18.48 5.95
CA ARG A 180 -6.01 18.13 7.29
C ARG A 180 -4.89 17.62 8.20
N GLY A 181 -3.66 17.48 7.68
CA GLY A 181 -2.53 16.92 8.42
C GLY A 181 -2.72 15.46 8.82
N PRO A 182 -2.04 15.00 9.87
CA PRO A 182 -2.09 13.61 10.31
C PRO A 182 -3.46 13.15 10.78
N TYR A 183 -3.76 11.87 10.50
CA TYR A 183 -5.06 11.26 10.77
C TYR A 183 -5.35 10.99 12.25
N LEU A 184 -4.32 10.76 13.03
CA LEU A 184 -4.44 10.01 14.27
C LEU A 184 -4.60 10.86 15.49
N ASN A 185 -5.25 11.99 15.39
CA ASN A 185 -5.43 12.74 16.59
C ASN A 185 -6.84 13.28 16.75
N ASN A 186 -7.60 12.66 17.63
CA ASN A 186 -8.91 13.15 18.06
C ASN A 186 -8.86 14.51 18.77
N LYS A 187 -7.66 15.03 19.07
CA LYS A 187 -7.44 16.27 19.82
C LYS A 187 -6.79 17.39 19.01
N GLY A 188 -6.64 17.22 17.71
CA GLY A 188 -6.04 18.22 16.83
C GLY A 188 -4.95 17.65 15.93
N LEU A 189 -4.46 18.48 15.05
CA LEU A 189 -3.44 18.12 14.07
C LEU A 189 -2.06 18.26 14.71
N TYR A 190 -1.39 17.15 14.94
CA TYR A 190 0.02 17.16 15.33
C TYR A 190 0.79 16.07 14.59
N TYR A 191 2.06 16.29 14.40
CA TYR A 191 2.96 15.35 13.78
C TYR A 191 3.64 14.50 14.84
N ARG A 192 4.01 13.26 14.49
CA ARG A 192 4.93 12.49 15.32
C ARG A 192 6.28 13.16 15.33
N ALA A 193 6.95 13.10 16.46
CA ALA A 193 8.31 13.58 16.55
C ALA A 193 9.24 12.69 15.70
N PRO A 194 10.17 13.25 14.96
CA PRO A 194 11.24 12.50 14.28
C PRO A 194 12.22 11.96 15.32
N ASN A 195 13.05 11.04 14.88
CA ASN A 195 14.11 10.55 15.76
C ASN A 195 15.24 11.60 15.92
N PRO A 196 15.89 11.67 17.09
CA PRO A 196 16.90 12.69 17.35
C PRO A 196 18.10 12.64 16.37
N ALA A 197 18.49 11.45 15.90
CA ALA A 197 19.59 11.32 14.95
C ALA A 197 19.24 11.90 13.57
N ALA A 198 17.99 11.75 13.12
CA ALA A 198 17.51 12.38 11.90
C ALA A 198 17.49 13.91 12.02
N LEU A 199 17.01 14.44 13.16
CA LEU A 199 17.06 15.89 13.42
C LEU A 199 18.47 16.42 13.39
N ALA A 200 19.40 15.80 14.11
CA ALA A 200 20.79 16.22 14.16
C ALA A 200 21.46 16.21 12.77
N TRP A 201 21.13 15.22 11.94
CA TRP A 201 21.63 15.17 10.56
C TRP A 201 21.04 16.32 9.73
N ILE A 202 19.73 16.55 9.83
CA ILE A 202 19.04 17.61 9.08
C ILE A 202 19.49 19.02 9.52
N ASP A 203 19.74 19.23 10.80
CA ASP A 203 20.28 20.51 11.31
C ASP A 203 21.64 20.86 10.69
N GLN A 204 22.45 19.84 10.35
CA GLN A 204 23.76 20.05 9.75
C GLN A 204 23.71 20.13 8.22
N HIS A 205 22.84 19.41 7.55
CA HIS A 205 22.87 19.19 6.10
C HIS A 205 21.63 19.74 5.38
N GLY A 206 20.56 20.02 6.11
CA GLY A 206 19.25 20.31 5.55
C GLY A 206 18.56 19.08 4.99
N ILE A 207 17.36 19.28 4.42
CA ILE A 207 16.64 18.24 3.68
C ILE A 207 17.11 18.31 2.22
N PRO A 208 17.69 17.23 1.66
CA PRO A 208 18.25 17.24 0.30
C PRO A 208 17.15 17.08 -0.76
N TYR A 209 16.23 18.06 -0.83
CA TYR A 209 15.15 18.07 -1.82
C TYR A 209 15.69 17.92 -3.24
N GLY A 210 15.04 17.06 -4.04
CA GLY A 210 15.41 16.77 -5.41
C GLY A 210 16.42 15.63 -5.60
N SER A 211 16.87 14.99 -4.50
CA SER A 211 17.81 13.86 -4.56
C SER A 211 17.14 12.51 -4.82
N TRP A 212 15.83 12.40 -4.72
CA TRP A 212 15.04 11.16 -4.83
C TRP A 212 13.99 11.17 -5.93
#